data_17071422a83217b37c0fb75c9587033c
#
_entry.id   17071422a83217b37c0fb75c9587033c
#
_cell.length_a   1.000
_cell.length_b   1.000
_cell.length_c   1.000
_cell.angle_alpha   90.00
_cell.angle_beta   90.00
_cell.angle_gamma   90.00
#
_symmetry.space_group_name_H-M   'P 1'
#
loop_
_entity.id
_entity.type
_entity.pdbx_description
1 polymer ?
#
loop_
_entity_poly.entity_id
_entity_poly.type
_entity_poly.pdbx_seq_one_letter_code
_entity_poly.pdbx_strand_id
1 'polypeptide(L)'
;MNIGIDIDGVLMDDDTYRLDTITKYCYENNLPDLDNPYKYESKCNWSNEIKEDYRQKYYFEYVKNMPARAFASEVIKKLHDEGNKIIIITGRYKTQENSSIGEQMRKDTVNWLNKNNIIYDEICYAHCPKTKEIKEKNIDIMIDDSPEIIPEIVKVTKVLCFDNRYNRDLIYNNMTRVFSWFDIYRKIKQV
;
A
#
# COMPACT_ATOMS: atom_id res chain seq x y z
N MET A 1 16.01 1.47 13.87
CA MET A 1 14.54 1.56 13.98
C MET A 1 13.90 0.42 13.20
N ASN A 2 12.66 0.06 13.58
CA ASN A 2 11.82 -0.84 12.79
C ASN A 2 10.91 0.01 11.89
N ILE A 3 11.10 -0.08 10.59
CA ILE A 3 10.36 0.71 9.60
C ILE A 3 9.37 -0.21 8.91
N GLY A 4 8.08 0.04 9.10
CA GLY A 4 7.00 -0.63 8.39
C GLY A 4 6.71 0.05 7.05
N ILE A 5 6.54 -0.72 5.99
CA ILE A 5 6.31 -0.20 4.64
C ILE A 5 5.13 -0.94 4.01
N ASP A 6 4.11 -0.20 3.58
CA ASP A 6 3.06 -0.74 2.73
C ASP A 6 3.51 -0.87 1.27
N ILE A 7 2.76 -1.63 0.47
CA ILE A 7 3.10 -1.85 -0.93
C ILE A 7 2.26 -0.98 -1.86
N ASP A 8 0.93 -1.17 -1.82
CA ASP A 8 0.00 -0.55 -2.76
C ASP A 8 -0.13 0.94 -2.44
N GLY A 9 0.13 1.83 -3.40
CA GLY A 9 0.15 3.28 -3.21
C GLY A 9 1.42 3.85 -2.53
N VAL A 10 2.30 2.98 -2.00
CA VAL A 10 3.56 3.37 -1.33
C VAL A 10 4.78 2.92 -2.13
N LEU A 11 4.98 1.62 -2.29
CA LEU A 11 6.03 1.06 -3.14
C LEU A 11 5.63 1.07 -4.62
N MET A 12 4.36 0.83 -4.90
CA MET A 12 3.76 0.91 -6.24
C MET A 12 3.11 2.28 -6.46
N ASP A 13 3.20 2.79 -7.69
CA ASP A 13 2.44 3.94 -8.15
C ASP A 13 1.21 3.47 -8.94
N ASP A 14 0.17 3.12 -8.22
CA ASP A 14 -0.99 2.43 -8.75
C ASP A 14 -2.23 3.31 -8.99
N ASP A 15 -2.21 4.56 -8.52
CA ASP A 15 -3.40 5.42 -8.50
C ASP A 15 -3.99 5.65 -9.91
N THR A 16 -3.16 5.96 -10.89
CA THR A 16 -3.62 6.16 -12.28
C THR A 16 -4.17 4.86 -12.87
N TYR A 17 -3.47 3.74 -12.68
CA TYR A 17 -3.93 2.45 -13.17
C TYR A 17 -5.30 2.06 -12.58
N ARG A 18 -5.48 2.27 -11.29
CA ARG A 18 -6.76 2.01 -10.61
C ARG A 18 -7.88 2.88 -11.18
N LEU A 19 -7.63 4.17 -11.35
CA LEU A 19 -8.62 5.08 -11.92
C LEU A 19 -9.03 4.65 -13.33
N ASP A 20 -8.05 4.37 -14.20
CA ASP A 20 -8.29 3.95 -15.59
C ASP A 20 -9.05 2.62 -15.66
N THR A 21 -8.68 1.64 -14.83
CA THR A 21 -9.36 0.34 -14.85
C THR A 21 -10.76 0.37 -14.25
N ILE A 22 -11.00 1.20 -13.22
CA ILE A 22 -12.34 1.40 -12.66
C ILE A 22 -13.26 2.04 -13.68
N THR A 23 -12.83 3.14 -14.30
CA THR A 23 -13.65 3.84 -15.30
C THR A 23 -13.91 2.98 -16.54
N LYS A 24 -12.90 2.23 -16.99
CA LYS A 24 -13.08 1.23 -18.05
C LYS A 24 -14.10 0.16 -17.67
N TYR A 25 -13.98 -0.39 -16.46
CA TYR A 25 -14.88 -1.42 -15.96
C TYR A 25 -16.34 -0.91 -15.86
N CYS A 26 -16.52 0.32 -15.35
CA CYS A 26 -17.82 0.97 -15.32
C CYS A 26 -18.42 1.07 -16.72
N TYR A 27 -17.64 1.57 -17.69
CA TYR A 27 -18.08 1.69 -19.07
C TYR A 27 -18.49 0.34 -19.70
N GLU A 28 -17.66 -0.69 -19.56
CA GLU A 28 -17.90 -2.02 -20.14
C GLU A 28 -19.10 -2.74 -19.53
N ASN A 29 -19.46 -2.44 -18.29
CA ASN A 29 -20.55 -3.09 -17.56
C ASN A 29 -21.80 -2.21 -17.37
N ASN A 30 -21.87 -1.05 -18.04
CA ASN A 30 -22.95 -0.08 -17.89
C ASN A 30 -23.21 0.31 -16.43
N LEU A 31 -22.15 0.44 -15.64
CA LEU A 31 -22.24 0.92 -14.26
C LEU A 31 -22.09 2.45 -14.23
N PRO A 32 -22.64 3.13 -13.21
CA PRO A 32 -22.39 4.55 -13.01
C PRO A 32 -20.89 4.84 -12.89
N ASP A 33 -20.45 5.98 -13.42
CA ASP A 33 -19.09 6.48 -13.21
C ASP A 33 -18.80 6.72 -11.73
N LEU A 34 -17.52 6.94 -11.41
CA LEU A 34 -17.08 7.34 -10.08
C LEU A 34 -17.74 8.67 -9.69
N ASP A 35 -18.51 8.68 -8.61
CA ASP A 35 -19.13 9.89 -8.08
C ASP A 35 -18.08 10.96 -7.72
N ASN A 36 -16.91 10.51 -7.30
CA ASN A 36 -15.80 11.38 -6.93
C ASN A 36 -14.45 10.73 -7.20
N PRO A 37 -13.71 11.18 -8.25
CA PRO A 37 -12.41 10.62 -8.58
C PRO A 37 -11.31 10.90 -7.53
N TYR A 38 -11.59 11.76 -6.54
CA TYR A 38 -10.69 12.02 -5.41
C TYR A 38 -10.93 11.12 -4.20
N LYS A 39 -11.82 10.16 -4.32
CA LYS A 39 -12.06 9.15 -3.27
C LYS A 39 -11.42 7.82 -3.64
N TYR A 40 -11.20 7.02 -2.61
CA TYR A 40 -10.70 5.66 -2.78
C TYR A 40 -11.78 4.76 -3.39
N GLU A 41 -11.40 3.76 -4.20
CA GLU A 41 -12.36 2.90 -4.91
C GLU A 41 -13.27 2.08 -4.00
N SER A 42 -12.89 1.86 -2.74
CA SER A 42 -13.77 1.21 -1.77
C SER A 42 -15.08 1.96 -1.53
N LYS A 43 -15.11 3.26 -1.93
CA LYS A 43 -16.31 4.10 -1.86
C LYS A 43 -17.22 3.98 -3.09
N CYS A 44 -16.87 3.17 -4.10
CA CYS A 44 -17.82 2.81 -5.14
C CYS A 44 -18.98 2.03 -4.54
N ASN A 45 -20.21 2.41 -4.85
CA ASN A 45 -21.43 1.72 -4.42
C ASN A 45 -21.65 0.39 -5.16
N TRP A 46 -20.60 -0.38 -5.33
CA TRP A 46 -20.63 -1.69 -5.98
C TRP A 46 -21.03 -2.78 -4.99
N SER A 47 -21.80 -3.75 -5.46
CA SER A 47 -22.03 -4.98 -4.71
C SER A 47 -20.71 -5.76 -4.51
N ASN A 48 -20.72 -6.72 -3.59
CA ASN A 48 -19.54 -7.56 -3.36
C ASN A 48 -19.17 -8.39 -4.59
N GLU A 49 -20.18 -8.84 -5.37
CA GLU A 49 -20.00 -9.60 -6.60
C GLU A 49 -19.29 -8.75 -7.66
N ILE A 50 -19.70 -7.49 -7.84
CA ILE A 50 -19.07 -6.55 -8.77
C ILE A 50 -17.62 -6.27 -8.35
N LYS A 51 -17.40 -6.03 -7.06
CA LYS A 51 -16.04 -5.81 -6.53
C LYS A 51 -15.12 -7.01 -6.76
N GLU A 52 -15.65 -8.21 -6.58
CA GLU A 52 -14.90 -9.45 -6.78
C GLU A 52 -14.56 -9.67 -8.26
N ASP A 53 -15.53 -9.47 -9.17
CA ASP A 53 -15.33 -9.59 -10.61
C ASP A 53 -14.29 -8.58 -11.13
N TYR A 54 -14.39 -7.30 -10.70
CA TYR A 54 -13.39 -6.27 -10.99
C TYR A 54 -11.99 -6.69 -10.52
N ARG A 55 -11.86 -7.21 -9.29
CA ARG A 55 -10.58 -7.65 -8.75
C ARG A 55 -10.00 -8.82 -9.54
N GLN A 56 -10.81 -9.81 -9.88
CA GLN A 56 -10.35 -10.94 -10.70
C GLN A 56 -9.88 -10.50 -12.08
N LYS A 57 -10.53 -9.52 -12.67
CA LYS A 57 -10.19 -9.03 -13.99
C LYS A 57 -8.90 -8.20 -14.03
N TYR A 58 -8.66 -7.37 -13.02
CA TYR A 58 -7.57 -6.37 -13.07
C TYR A 58 -6.49 -6.56 -12.00
N TYR A 59 -6.81 -7.11 -10.82
CA TYR A 59 -5.91 -7.08 -9.69
C TYR A 59 -4.71 -8.02 -9.81
N PHE A 60 -4.86 -9.17 -10.44
CA PHE A 60 -3.76 -10.11 -10.63
C PHE A 60 -2.68 -9.58 -11.58
N GLU A 61 -3.10 -8.90 -12.65
CA GLU A 61 -2.16 -8.25 -13.57
C GLU A 61 -1.45 -7.08 -12.91
N TYR A 62 -2.19 -6.29 -12.17
CA TYR A 62 -1.70 -5.19 -11.37
C TYR A 62 -0.57 -5.62 -10.42
N VAL A 63 -0.81 -6.64 -9.60
CA VAL A 63 0.17 -7.13 -8.60
C VAL A 63 1.49 -7.55 -9.23
N LYS A 64 1.48 -8.06 -10.46
CA LYS A 64 2.67 -8.56 -11.17
C LYS A 64 3.42 -7.48 -11.94
N ASN A 65 2.70 -6.52 -12.51
CA ASN A 65 3.21 -5.73 -13.60
C ASN A 65 3.37 -4.24 -13.28
N MET A 66 2.76 -3.73 -12.22
CA MET A 66 2.93 -2.31 -11.84
C MET A 66 4.40 -2.01 -11.51
N PRO A 67 4.94 -0.89 -11.98
CA PRO A 67 6.30 -0.48 -11.63
C PRO A 67 6.38 -0.07 -10.16
N ALA A 68 7.58 -0.22 -9.59
CA ALA A 68 7.87 0.42 -8.31
C ALA A 68 8.04 1.94 -8.49
N ARG A 69 7.69 2.70 -7.46
CA ARG A 69 7.96 4.15 -7.45
C ARG A 69 9.46 4.42 -7.59
N ALA A 70 9.77 5.49 -8.30
CA ALA A 70 11.14 5.92 -8.53
C ALA A 70 11.92 6.03 -7.20
N PHE A 71 13.13 5.48 -7.20
CA PHE A 71 14.05 5.48 -6.06
C PHE A 71 13.62 4.70 -4.81
N ALA A 72 12.51 3.96 -4.83
CA ALA A 72 12.07 3.18 -3.68
C ALA A 72 13.16 2.18 -3.23
N SER A 73 13.67 1.37 -4.14
CA SER A 73 14.71 0.38 -3.83
C SER A 73 16.01 1.00 -3.34
N GLU A 74 16.45 2.14 -3.95
CA GLU A 74 17.64 2.85 -3.55
C GLU A 74 17.55 3.38 -2.12
N VAL A 75 16.45 4.04 -1.79
CA VAL A 75 16.24 4.62 -0.46
C VAL A 75 16.07 3.54 0.59
N ILE A 76 15.33 2.46 0.30
CA ILE A 76 15.16 1.34 1.22
C ILE A 76 16.52 0.69 1.50
N LYS A 77 17.32 0.44 0.46
CA LYS A 77 18.67 -0.10 0.64
C LYS A 77 19.52 0.81 1.53
N LYS A 78 19.47 2.11 1.31
CA LYS A 78 20.22 3.09 2.11
C LYS A 78 19.77 3.07 3.58
N LEU A 79 18.48 3.03 3.85
CA LEU A 79 17.95 2.93 5.21
C LEU A 79 18.36 1.61 5.89
N HIS A 80 18.32 0.51 5.16
CA HIS A 80 18.76 -0.80 5.65
C HIS A 80 20.27 -0.82 5.96
N ASP A 81 21.10 -0.32 5.06
CA ASP A 81 22.56 -0.24 5.25
C ASP A 81 22.94 0.65 6.45
N GLU A 82 22.09 1.58 6.85
CA GLU A 82 22.22 2.41 8.05
C GLU A 82 21.73 1.71 9.34
N GLY A 83 21.41 0.42 9.27
CA GLY A 83 21.04 -0.42 10.43
C GLY A 83 19.56 -0.36 10.82
N ASN A 84 18.69 0.13 9.96
CA ASN A 84 17.25 0.01 10.19
C ASN A 84 16.74 -1.36 9.75
N LYS A 85 15.76 -1.90 10.47
CA LYS A 85 15.03 -3.10 10.08
C LYS A 85 13.86 -2.71 9.17
N ILE A 86 13.79 -3.30 8.00
CA ILE A 86 12.75 -3.05 6.99
C ILE A 86 11.70 -4.15 7.04
N ILE A 87 10.46 -3.80 7.34
CA ILE A 87 9.35 -4.76 7.49
C ILE A 87 8.23 -4.36 6.54
N ILE A 88 7.98 -5.21 5.55
CA ILE A 88 6.81 -5.03 4.67
C ILE A 88 5.55 -5.43 5.44
N ILE A 89 4.56 -4.53 5.52
CA ILE A 89 3.27 -4.78 6.17
C ILE A 89 2.16 -4.44 5.18
N THR A 90 1.60 -5.44 4.55
CA THR A 90 0.62 -5.27 3.48
C THR A 90 -0.70 -5.98 3.78
N GLY A 91 -1.82 -5.29 3.45
CA GLY A 91 -3.17 -5.83 3.48
C GLY A 91 -3.67 -6.29 2.11
N ARG A 92 -2.76 -6.65 1.20
CA ARG A 92 -3.11 -7.08 -0.16
C ARG A 92 -4.22 -8.13 -0.17
N TYR A 93 -5.10 -7.98 -1.14
CA TYR A 93 -6.25 -8.84 -1.36
C TYR A 93 -5.90 -10.33 -1.27
N LYS A 94 -6.63 -11.06 -0.45
CA LYS A 94 -6.53 -12.52 -0.19
C LYS A 94 -5.17 -13.03 0.34
N THR A 95 -4.18 -12.18 0.58
CA THR A 95 -2.88 -12.65 1.10
C THR A 95 -2.98 -13.29 2.49
N GLN A 96 -4.02 -12.99 3.27
CA GLN A 96 -4.29 -13.54 4.60
C GLN A 96 -5.05 -14.88 4.52
N GLU A 97 -5.63 -15.23 3.37
CA GLU A 97 -6.39 -16.46 3.22
C GLU A 97 -5.49 -17.70 3.10
N ASN A 98 -5.90 -18.77 3.77
CA ASN A 98 -5.30 -20.09 3.58
C ASN A 98 -5.98 -20.81 2.39
N SER A 99 -5.76 -20.29 1.20
CA SER A 99 -6.33 -20.77 -0.07
C SER A 99 -5.26 -20.75 -1.17
N SER A 100 -5.51 -21.47 -2.26
CA SER A 100 -4.62 -21.46 -3.44
C SER A 100 -4.45 -20.06 -4.03
N ILE A 101 -5.50 -19.24 -3.99
CA ILE A 101 -5.45 -17.83 -4.42
C ILE A 101 -4.57 -17.03 -3.46
N GLY A 102 -4.73 -17.21 -2.15
CA GLY A 102 -3.90 -16.56 -1.15
C GLY A 102 -2.41 -16.92 -1.29
N GLU A 103 -2.10 -18.19 -1.52
CA GLU A 103 -0.73 -18.66 -1.80
C GLU A 103 -0.16 -18.00 -3.06
N GLN A 104 -0.94 -17.97 -4.15
CA GLN A 104 -0.52 -17.32 -5.39
C GLN A 104 -0.28 -15.83 -5.19
N MET A 105 -1.16 -15.12 -4.46
CA MET A 105 -1.01 -13.70 -4.16
C MET A 105 0.24 -13.41 -3.34
N ARG A 106 0.54 -14.22 -2.32
CA ARG A 106 1.79 -14.10 -1.54
C ARG A 106 3.02 -14.32 -2.42
N LYS A 107 3.00 -15.35 -3.27
CA LYS A 107 4.09 -15.64 -4.22
C LYS A 107 4.30 -14.50 -5.21
N ASP A 108 3.24 -13.98 -5.81
CA ASP A 108 3.32 -12.87 -6.76
C ASP A 108 3.84 -11.59 -6.08
N THR A 109 3.44 -11.35 -4.83
CA THR A 109 3.96 -10.23 -4.03
C THR A 109 5.48 -10.34 -3.81
N VAL A 110 5.96 -11.49 -3.37
CA VAL A 110 7.40 -11.71 -3.17
C VAL A 110 8.18 -11.60 -4.50
N ASN A 111 7.64 -12.17 -5.57
CA ASN A 111 8.25 -12.07 -6.90
C ASN A 111 8.35 -10.62 -7.36
N TRP A 112 7.31 -9.82 -7.12
CA TRP A 112 7.31 -8.40 -7.45
C TRP A 112 8.36 -7.61 -6.65
N LEU A 113 8.45 -7.84 -5.33
CA LEU A 113 9.47 -7.21 -4.47
C LEU A 113 10.87 -7.52 -4.99
N ASN A 114 11.16 -8.80 -5.29
CA ASN A 114 12.44 -9.24 -5.82
C ASN A 114 12.75 -8.62 -7.19
N LYS A 115 11.79 -8.62 -8.11
CA LYS A 115 11.91 -8.03 -9.46
C LYS A 115 12.28 -6.54 -9.40
N ASN A 116 11.78 -5.83 -8.39
CA ASN A 116 12.01 -4.40 -8.21
C ASN A 116 13.18 -4.09 -7.25
N ASN A 117 13.97 -5.10 -6.87
CA ASN A 117 15.12 -4.98 -5.97
C ASN A 117 14.75 -4.33 -4.62
N ILE A 118 13.55 -4.58 -4.12
CA ILE A 118 13.12 -4.13 -2.79
C ILE A 118 13.66 -5.12 -1.75
N ILE A 119 14.62 -4.67 -0.95
CA ILE A 119 15.16 -5.47 0.15
C ILE A 119 14.28 -5.29 1.40
N TYR A 120 14.13 -6.34 2.18
CA TYR A 120 13.40 -6.32 3.45
C TYR A 120 13.87 -7.47 4.34
N ASP A 121 13.72 -7.28 5.64
CA ASP A 121 14.06 -8.31 6.65
C ASP A 121 12.89 -9.25 6.91
N GLU A 122 11.66 -8.72 6.78
CA GLU A 122 10.44 -9.47 7.09
C GLU A 122 9.27 -8.98 6.24
N ILE A 123 8.33 -9.88 5.93
CA ILE A 123 7.04 -9.56 5.33
C ILE A 123 5.89 -10.05 6.20
N CYS A 124 4.92 -9.16 6.46
CA CYS A 124 3.70 -9.45 7.20
C CYS A 124 2.49 -9.24 6.29
N TYR A 125 1.68 -10.29 6.14
CA TYR A 125 0.38 -10.21 5.47
C TYR A 125 -0.68 -9.88 6.50
N ALA A 126 -0.99 -8.59 6.62
CA ALA A 126 -1.79 -8.04 7.71
C ALA A 126 -3.29 -8.02 7.40
N HIS A 127 -4.10 -8.21 8.44
CA HIS A 127 -5.51 -7.79 8.39
C HIS A 127 -5.61 -6.28 8.66
N CYS A 128 -6.41 -5.58 7.82
CA CYS A 128 -6.67 -4.17 8.08
C CYS A 128 -7.46 -3.99 9.40
N PRO A 129 -7.07 -3.01 10.24
CA PRO A 129 -6.21 -1.85 9.94
C PRO A 129 -4.71 -1.99 10.28
N LYS A 130 -4.10 -3.16 10.30
CA LYS A 130 -2.65 -3.44 10.53
C LYS A 130 -2.13 -3.14 11.95
N THR A 131 -2.95 -2.64 12.86
CA THR A 131 -2.52 -2.20 14.20
C THR A 131 -1.93 -3.32 15.06
N LYS A 132 -2.37 -4.57 14.84
CA LYS A 132 -1.85 -5.76 15.51
C LYS A 132 -0.40 -6.00 15.11
N GLU A 133 -0.13 -6.09 13.82
CA GLU A 133 1.19 -6.38 13.27
C GLU A 133 2.18 -5.25 13.60
N ILE A 134 1.72 -4.00 13.56
CA ILE A 134 2.53 -2.82 13.95
C ILE A 134 3.00 -2.95 15.40
N LYS A 135 2.12 -3.32 16.32
CA LYS A 135 2.47 -3.51 17.73
C LYS A 135 3.38 -4.71 17.95
N GLU A 136 3.04 -5.87 17.36
CA GLU A 136 3.81 -7.11 17.50
C GLU A 136 5.24 -6.98 16.95
N LYS A 137 5.43 -6.19 15.90
CA LYS A 137 6.74 -5.95 15.28
C LYS A 137 7.46 -4.72 15.83
N ASN A 138 6.87 -4.04 16.82
CA ASN A 138 7.41 -2.82 17.42
C ASN A 138 7.81 -1.80 16.35
N ILE A 139 6.89 -1.47 15.44
CA ILE A 139 7.14 -0.53 14.34
C ILE A 139 7.25 0.89 14.89
N ASP A 140 8.40 1.52 14.70
CA ASP A 140 8.67 2.89 15.10
C ASP A 140 8.02 3.90 14.15
N ILE A 141 8.06 3.60 12.84
CA ILE A 141 7.49 4.43 11.77
C ILE A 141 6.82 3.52 10.75
N MET A 142 5.56 3.79 10.41
CA MET A 142 4.85 3.14 9.31
C MET A 142 4.73 4.09 8.11
N ILE A 143 5.07 3.62 6.93
CA ILE A 143 4.84 4.32 5.66
C ILE A 143 3.60 3.70 5.03
N ASP A 144 2.53 4.48 4.91
CA ASP A 144 1.22 4.03 4.41
C ASP A 144 0.52 5.19 3.66
N ASP A 145 -0.46 4.89 2.84
CA ASP A 145 -1.20 5.90 2.07
C ASP A 145 -2.72 5.78 2.25
N SER A 146 -3.18 4.68 2.84
CA SER A 146 -4.61 4.34 2.86
C SER A 146 -5.42 5.22 3.82
N PRO A 147 -6.44 5.93 3.31
CA PRO A 147 -7.33 6.74 4.14
C PRO A 147 -8.20 5.91 5.09
N GLU A 148 -8.28 4.60 4.88
CA GLU A 148 -9.03 3.68 5.74
C GLU A 148 -8.17 3.10 6.87
N ILE A 149 -6.85 3.06 6.69
CA ILE A 149 -5.89 2.47 7.62
C ILE A 149 -5.25 3.53 8.52
N ILE A 150 -4.82 4.65 7.95
CA ILE A 150 -4.11 5.73 8.64
C ILE A 150 -4.81 6.19 9.93
N PRO A 151 -6.14 6.41 9.99
CA PRO A 151 -6.83 6.84 11.21
C PRO A 151 -6.63 5.91 12.42
N GLU A 152 -6.38 4.64 12.16
CA GLU A 152 -6.16 3.64 13.21
C GLU A 152 -4.67 3.51 13.57
N ILE A 153 -3.78 3.49 12.59
CA ILE A 153 -2.36 3.27 12.85
C ILE A 153 -1.65 4.48 13.47
N VAL A 154 -2.12 5.72 13.23
CA VAL A 154 -1.59 6.93 13.91
C VAL A 154 -1.77 6.89 15.44
N LYS A 155 -2.67 6.04 15.95
CA LYS A 155 -2.89 5.83 17.39
C LYS A 155 -1.78 4.98 18.04
N VAL A 156 -1.01 4.26 17.25
CA VAL A 156 -0.07 3.23 17.74
C VAL A 156 1.36 3.40 17.25
N THR A 157 1.59 4.20 16.21
CA THR A 157 2.93 4.49 15.67
C THR A 157 2.97 5.85 14.97
N LYS A 158 4.17 6.36 14.68
CA LYS A 158 4.34 7.50 13.76
C LYS A 158 4.04 7.04 12.32
N VAL A 159 3.38 7.89 11.53
CA VAL A 159 3.02 7.59 10.15
C VAL A 159 3.64 8.59 9.19
N LEU A 160 4.34 8.08 8.17
CA LEU A 160 4.67 8.85 6.97
C LEU A 160 3.61 8.53 5.92
N CYS A 161 2.69 9.48 5.69
CA CYS A 161 1.62 9.35 4.73
C CYS A 161 2.12 9.71 3.33
N PHE A 162 2.24 8.72 2.44
CA PHE A 162 2.58 8.99 1.05
C PHE A 162 1.43 9.72 0.35
N ASP A 163 1.71 10.90 -0.25
CA ASP A 163 0.68 11.72 -0.88
C ASP A 163 0.12 11.02 -2.11
N ASN A 164 -1.18 10.79 -2.08
CA ASN A 164 -1.96 10.28 -3.19
C ASN A 164 -3.24 11.10 -3.34
N ARG A 165 -3.85 11.06 -4.52
CA ARG A 165 -5.06 11.82 -4.87
C ARG A 165 -6.18 11.69 -3.82
N TYR A 166 -6.37 10.49 -3.27
CA TYR A 166 -7.50 10.12 -2.42
C TYR A 166 -7.27 10.33 -0.92
N ASN A 167 -6.07 10.75 -0.49
CA ASN A 167 -5.75 10.89 0.94
C ASN A 167 -5.40 12.32 1.38
N ARG A 168 -5.55 13.30 0.51
CA ARG A 168 -5.12 14.70 0.74
C ARG A 168 -5.81 15.39 1.90
N ASP A 169 -7.02 14.96 2.24
CA ASP A 169 -7.80 15.52 3.36
C ASP A 169 -7.35 14.98 4.73
N LEU A 170 -6.44 14.00 4.78
CA LEU A 170 -5.99 13.42 6.04
C LEU A 170 -5.02 14.36 6.76
N ILE A 171 -5.33 14.65 8.02
CA ILE A 171 -4.48 15.46 8.92
C ILE A 171 -4.56 14.85 10.33
N TYR A 172 -3.41 14.36 10.85
CA TYR A 172 -3.30 13.80 12.19
C TYR A 172 -1.99 14.23 12.85
N ASN A 173 -1.96 14.37 14.18
CA ASN A 173 -0.79 14.82 14.93
C ASN A 173 0.43 13.90 14.77
N ASN A 174 0.21 12.56 14.68
CA ASN A 174 1.27 11.56 14.51
C ASN A 174 1.55 11.22 13.04
N MET A 175 1.10 12.07 12.11
CA MET A 175 1.27 11.86 10.69
C MET A 175 2.11 12.98 10.07
N THR A 176 3.04 12.61 9.23
CA THR A 176 3.78 13.54 8.37
C THR A 176 3.54 13.15 6.92
N ARG A 177 3.11 14.09 6.10
CA ARG A 177 2.93 13.87 4.66
C ARG A 177 4.26 13.87 3.95
N VAL A 178 4.43 12.94 3.01
CA VAL A 178 5.63 12.78 2.18
C VAL A 178 5.25 12.61 0.71
N PHE A 179 6.14 13.07 -0.19
CA PHE A 179 5.84 13.20 -1.62
C PHE A 179 6.76 12.37 -2.51
N SER A 180 7.81 11.79 -1.95
CA SER A 180 8.77 10.96 -2.67
C SER A 180 9.59 10.10 -1.70
N TRP A 181 10.29 9.10 -2.24
CA TRP A 181 11.16 8.25 -1.43
C TRP A 181 12.33 9.00 -0.80
N PHE A 182 12.90 10.01 -1.46
CA PHE A 182 13.93 10.85 -0.85
C PHE A 182 13.37 11.82 0.21
N ASP A 183 12.10 12.21 0.11
CA ASP A 183 11.44 12.96 1.19
C ASP A 183 11.22 12.06 2.41
N ILE A 184 10.81 10.80 2.22
CA ILE A 184 10.76 9.78 3.28
C ILE A 184 12.12 9.65 3.98
N TYR A 185 13.20 9.48 3.20
CA TYR A 185 14.54 9.38 3.75
C TYR A 185 14.89 10.58 4.63
N ARG A 186 14.66 11.80 4.13
CA ARG A 186 14.91 13.03 4.89
C ARG A 186 14.11 13.11 6.19
N LYS A 187 12.83 12.71 6.17
CA LYS A 187 11.98 12.69 7.36
C LYS A 187 12.44 11.67 8.39
N ILE A 188 12.83 10.49 7.97
CA ILE A 188 13.37 9.45 8.86
C ILE A 188 14.65 9.92 9.54
N LYS A 189 15.52 10.66 8.84
CA LYS A 189 16.78 11.21 9.42
C LYS A 189 16.54 12.35 10.42
N GLN A 190 15.34 12.86 10.55
CA GLN A 190 14.95 13.91 11.50
C GLN A 190 14.31 13.38 12.79
N VAL A 191 14.06 12.07 12.86
CA VAL A 191 13.45 11.39 14.02
C VAL A 191 14.54 10.87 14.93
#